data_54bc9de107ec0ce01e49b65015d47367
#
_entry.id   54bc9de107ec0ce01e49b65015d47367
#
_cell.length_a   1.000
_cell.length_b   1.000
_cell.length_c   1.000
_cell.angle_alpha   90.00
_cell.angle_beta   90.00
_cell.angle_gamma   90.00
#
_symmetry.space_group_name_H-M   'P 1'
#
loop_
_entity.id
_entity.type
_entity.pdbx_description
1 polymer ?
#
loop_
_entity_poly.entity_id
_entity_poly.type
_entity_poly.pdbx_seq_one_letter_code
_entity_poly.pdbx_strand_id
1 'polypeptide(L)'
;ISLENPSRMLNRRIYETIGLRYVDMNLMAAIVVDVETMLRTHADIDVEKTLMVNFNAFSDSTLDFFVYTFTKTTNWVEFHAIKQDVLIRIADIINDHGAEIAFPTSTIHIEPEA
;
A
#
# COMPACT_ATOMS: atom_id res chain seq x y z
N ILE A 1 6.86 -13.31 -30.50
CA ILE A 1 7.14 -12.31 -30.38
C ILE A 1 6.50 -11.70 -29.31
N SER A 2 5.96 -10.93 -29.45
CA SER A 2 5.45 -10.20 -28.45
C SER A 2 4.74 -11.01 -27.54
N LEU A 3 4.28 -12.04 -27.88
CA LEU A 3 3.61 -12.76 -27.07
C LEU A 3 4.31 -13.12 -25.91
N GLU A 4 5.47 -13.21 -25.93
CA GLU A 4 6.10 -13.63 -24.82
C GLU A 4 5.92 -12.68 -23.78
N ASN A 5 5.42 -11.58 -24.04
CA ASN A 5 5.23 -10.59 -23.05
C ASN A 5 4.45 -11.10 -21.91
N PRO A 6 3.38 -11.75 -22.11
CA PRO A 6 2.62 -12.23 -20.97
C PRO A 6 3.45 -13.19 -20.19
N SER A 7 4.20 -13.98 -20.86
CA SER A 7 4.93 -14.94 -20.15
C SER A 7 6.05 -14.33 -19.36
N ARG A 8 6.40 -13.10 -19.66
CA ARG A 8 7.43 -12.50 -18.93
C ARG A 8 6.92 -11.93 -17.70
N MET A 9 5.64 -11.83 -17.50
CA MET A 9 5.11 -11.26 -16.32
C MET A 9 5.21 -12.27 -15.26
N LEU A 10 6.35 -12.41 -14.67
CA LEU A 10 6.57 -13.35 -13.61
C LEU A 10 6.12 -12.83 -12.26
N ASN A 11 5.71 -11.58 -12.21
CA ASN A 11 5.31 -10.94 -10.96
C ASN A 11 4.10 -10.05 -11.20
N ARG A 12 3.32 -9.80 -10.19
CA ARG A 12 2.24 -8.83 -10.29
C ARG A 12 2.52 -7.67 -9.39
N ARG A 13 2.18 -6.49 -9.84
CA ARG A 13 2.49 -5.26 -9.13
C ARG A 13 1.40 -4.91 -8.11
N ILE A 14 1.83 -4.50 -6.95
CA ILE A 14 0.96 -3.88 -5.96
C ILE A 14 1.30 -2.40 -5.96
N TYR A 15 0.33 -1.56 -6.22
CA TYR A 15 0.55 -0.11 -6.21
C TYR A 15 -0.68 0.51 -5.54
N GLU A 16 -0.51 0.97 -4.32
CA GLU A 16 -1.63 1.50 -3.54
C GLU A 16 -1.22 2.79 -2.85
N THR A 17 -2.16 3.71 -2.77
CA THR A 17 -1.94 4.97 -2.05
C THR A 17 -2.78 4.91 -0.78
N ILE A 18 -2.15 5.22 0.34
CA ILE A 18 -2.81 5.20 1.64
C ILE A 18 -2.72 6.59 2.25
N GLY A 19 -3.82 7.09 2.77
CA GLY A 19 -3.87 8.41 3.37
C GLY A 19 -3.90 8.35 4.87
N LEU A 20 -3.17 9.24 5.52
CA LEU A 20 -3.20 9.40 6.97
C LEU A 20 -3.78 10.76 7.31
N ARG A 21 -4.21 10.94 8.54
CA ARG A 21 -4.71 12.24 9.00
C ARG A 21 -3.56 13.22 9.12
N TYR A 22 -3.84 14.51 8.92
CA TYR A 22 -2.80 15.51 9.07
C TYR A 22 -2.21 15.52 10.47
N VAL A 23 -3.00 15.21 11.48
CA VAL A 23 -2.49 15.20 12.85
C VAL A 23 -1.45 14.13 13.07
N ASP A 24 -1.35 13.17 12.16
CA ASP A 24 -0.39 12.09 12.30
C ASP A 24 0.89 12.33 11.50
N MET A 25 1.10 13.57 11.08
CA MET A 25 2.27 13.91 10.25
C MET A 25 3.58 13.48 10.90
N ASN A 26 3.71 13.68 12.20
CA ASN A 26 4.96 13.35 12.86
C ASN A 26 5.20 11.84 12.98
N LEU A 27 4.21 11.02 12.62
CA LEU A 27 4.36 9.58 12.64
C LEU A 27 4.63 9.02 11.24
N MET A 28 4.50 9.86 10.21
CA MET A 28 4.57 9.41 8.82
C MET A 28 5.90 8.71 8.52
N ALA A 29 7.01 9.29 8.92
CA ALA A 29 8.31 8.73 8.57
C ALA A 29 8.49 7.35 9.19
N ALA A 30 8.08 7.17 10.44
CA ALA A 30 8.21 5.89 11.12
C ALA A 30 7.28 4.85 10.48
N ILE A 31 6.08 5.26 10.10
CA ILE A 31 5.13 4.34 9.47
C ILE A 31 5.68 3.88 8.13
N VAL A 32 6.22 4.80 7.33
CA VAL A 32 6.78 4.44 6.03
C VAL A 32 7.92 3.44 6.19
N VAL A 33 8.80 3.66 7.18
CA VAL A 33 9.91 2.74 7.40
C VAL A 33 9.40 1.36 7.83
N ASP A 34 8.40 1.32 8.69
CA ASP A 34 7.88 0.03 9.15
C ASP A 34 7.15 -0.72 8.04
N VAL A 35 6.44 0.00 7.16
CA VAL A 35 5.78 -0.64 6.03
C VAL A 35 6.82 -1.21 5.07
N GLU A 36 7.88 -0.45 4.81
CA GLU A 36 8.93 -0.95 3.93
C GLU A 36 9.60 -2.18 4.52
N THR A 37 9.89 -2.17 5.81
CA THR A 37 10.49 -3.32 6.48
C THR A 37 9.58 -4.54 6.39
N MET A 38 8.28 -4.32 6.58
CA MET A 38 7.31 -5.42 6.49
C MET A 38 7.35 -6.03 5.09
N LEU A 39 7.39 -5.20 4.06
CA LEU A 39 7.41 -5.70 2.70
C LEU A 39 8.70 -6.44 2.39
N ARG A 40 9.83 -5.95 2.89
CA ARG A 40 11.11 -6.61 2.62
C ARG A 40 11.24 -7.95 3.31
N THR A 41 10.47 -8.16 4.37
CA THR A 41 10.51 -9.44 5.08
C THR A 41 9.30 -10.32 4.77
N HIS A 42 8.40 -9.88 3.90
CA HIS A 42 7.22 -10.65 3.56
C HIS A 42 7.59 -11.75 2.58
N ALA A 43 7.20 -12.96 2.90
CA ALA A 43 7.61 -14.12 2.10
C ALA A 43 7.13 -14.08 0.66
N ASP A 44 6.01 -13.44 0.41
CA ASP A 44 5.41 -13.44 -0.93
C ASP A 44 5.75 -12.21 -1.76
N ILE A 45 6.60 -11.33 -1.25
CA ILE A 45 7.02 -10.13 -1.97
C ILE A 45 8.40 -10.38 -2.56
N ASP A 46 8.57 -10.04 -3.83
CA ASP A 46 9.83 -10.23 -4.52
C ASP A 46 10.71 -9.01 -4.28
N VAL A 47 11.59 -9.11 -3.29
CA VAL A 47 12.42 -7.99 -2.91
C VAL A 47 13.50 -7.65 -3.91
N GLU A 48 13.67 -8.49 -4.93
CA GLU A 48 14.65 -8.18 -5.97
C GLU A 48 14.07 -7.28 -7.04
N LYS A 49 12.77 -7.06 -7.01
CA LYS A 49 12.14 -6.12 -7.92
C LYS A 49 12.02 -4.78 -7.21
N THR A 50 11.63 -3.77 -7.92
CA THR A 50 11.46 -2.44 -7.34
C THR A 50 10.52 -2.49 -6.14
N LEU A 51 10.92 -1.88 -5.05
CA LEU A 51 10.13 -1.81 -3.85
C LEU A 51 10.28 -0.41 -3.30
N MET A 52 9.17 0.33 -3.24
CA MET A 52 9.19 1.70 -2.75
C MET A 52 8.03 1.93 -1.80
N VAL A 53 8.30 2.60 -0.71
CA VAL A 53 7.25 3.09 0.18
C VAL A 53 7.66 4.51 0.52
N ASN A 54 6.91 5.48 0.03
CA ASN A 54 7.31 6.87 0.19
C ASN A 54 6.10 7.77 0.45
N PHE A 55 6.31 8.76 1.31
CA PHE A 55 5.36 9.84 1.48
C PHE A 55 5.36 10.61 0.18
N ASN A 56 4.22 10.81 -0.38
CA ASN A 56 4.10 11.31 -1.73
C ASN A 56 3.48 12.69 -1.86
N ALA A 57 2.46 12.99 -1.12
CA ALA A 57 1.72 14.21 -1.35
C ALA A 57 0.91 14.67 -0.14
N PHE A 58 0.73 15.98 -0.07
CA PHE A 58 -0.22 16.57 0.86
C PHE A 58 -1.50 16.75 0.04
N SER A 59 -2.53 16.04 0.38
CA SER A 59 -3.81 16.16 -0.31
C SER A 59 -4.74 17.06 0.51
N ASP A 60 -5.94 17.30 0.02
CA ASP A 60 -6.83 18.21 0.68
C ASP A 60 -7.14 17.83 2.12
N SER A 61 -7.35 16.56 2.38
CA SER A 61 -7.69 16.14 3.72
C SER A 61 -6.81 15.01 4.23
N THR A 62 -5.80 14.61 3.47
CA THR A 62 -4.97 13.47 3.84
C THR A 62 -3.50 13.72 3.51
N LEU A 63 -2.64 12.97 4.22
CA LEU A 63 -1.23 12.90 3.90
C LEU A 63 -1.05 11.55 3.24
N ASP A 64 -0.65 11.53 1.97
CA ASP A 64 -0.64 10.30 1.20
C ASP A 64 0.75 9.70 1.06
N PHE A 65 0.87 8.44 1.38
CA PHE A 65 2.08 7.69 1.02
C PHE A 65 1.67 6.54 0.13
N PHE A 66 2.58 6.03 -0.65
CA PHE A 66 2.26 4.93 -1.55
C PHE A 66 3.17 3.76 -1.34
N VAL A 67 2.69 2.59 -1.75
CA VAL A 67 3.47 1.37 -1.75
C VAL A 67 3.54 0.91 -3.18
N TYR A 68 4.73 0.56 -3.64
CA TYR A 68 4.93 0.07 -4.99
C TYR A 68 5.84 -1.13 -4.88
N THR A 69 5.35 -2.30 -5.19
CA THR A 69 6.12 -3.51 -5.03
C THR A 69 5.56 -4.60 -5.93
N PHE A 70 6.22 -5.75 -5.95
CA PHE A 70 5.80 -6.87 -6.78
C PHE A 70 5.69 -8.12 -5.95
N THR A 71 4.70 -8.94 -6.27
CA THR A 71 4.57 -10.24 -5.64
C THR A 71 5.41 -11.25 -6.39
N LYS A 72 5.64 -12.40 -5.80
CA LYS A 72 6.38 -13.47 -6.47
C LYS A 72 5.50 -14.28 -7.40
N THR A 73 4.20 -14.12 -7.32
CA THR A 73 3.27 -14.92 -8.10
C THR A 73 2.63 -14.12 -9.21
N THR A 74 2.22 -14.80 -10.27
CA THR A 74 1.40 -14.18 -11.29
C THR A 74 -0.03 -14.69 -11.20
N ASN A 75 -0.29 -15.64 -10.30
CA ASN A 75 -1.62 -16.21 -10.16
C ASN A 75 -2.56 -15.13 -9.61
N TRP A 76 -3.68 -14.92 -10.30
CA TRP A 76 -4.59 -13.82 -9.98
C TRP A 76 -5.20 -13.97 -8.58
N VAL A 77 -5.60 -15.17 -8.23
CA VAL A 77 -6.20 -15.40 -6.94
C VAL A 77 -5.18 -15.24 -5.82
N GLU A 78 -3.99 -15.78 -6.02
CA GLU A 78 -2.95 -15.64 -5.02
C GLU A 78 -2.53 -14.19 -4.86
N PHE A 79 -2.45 -13.47 -5.99
CA PHE A 79 -2.09 -12.06 -5.93
C PHE A 79 -3.04 -11.28 -5.04
N HIS A 80 -4.33 -11.50 -5.19
CA HIS A 80 -5.29 -10.77 -4.38
C HIS A 80 -5.23 -11.16 -2.90
N ALA A 81 -4.93 -12.41 -2.61
CA ALA A 81 -4.75 -12.85 -1.23
C ALA A 81 -3.51 -12.18 -0.61
N ILE A 82 -2.42 -12.09 -1.39
CA ILE A 82 -1.20 -11.44 -0.92
C ILE A 82 -1.45 -9.94 -0.72
N LYS A 83 -2.14 -9.32 -1.67
CA LYS A 83 -2.44 -7.90 -1.56
C LYS A 83 -3.29 -7.63 -0.33
N GLN A 84 -4.26 -8.48 -0.06
CA GLN A 84 -5.09 -8.34 1.12
C GLN A 84 -4.23 -8.43 2.38
N ASP A 85 -3.32 -9.39 2.44
CA ASP A 85 -2.46 -9.54 3.60
C ASP A 85 -1.58 -8.31 3.79
N VAL A 86 -1.03 -7.79 2.71
CA VAL A 86 -0.18 -6.61 2.76
C VAL A 86 -0.99 -5.41 3.28
N LEU A 87 -2.19 -5.22 2.77
CA LEU A 87 -3.02 -4.08 3.19
C LEU A 87 -3.41 -4.19 4.67
N ILE A 88 -3.71 -5.39 5.14
CA ILE A 88 -4.05 -5.59 6.53
C ILE A 88 -2.84 -5.30 7.41
N ARG A 89 -1.66 -5.74 7.00
CA ARG A 89 -0.45 -5.48 7.78
C ARG A 89 -0.12 -3.99 7.81
N ILE A 90 -0.38 -3.28 6.71
CA ILE A 90 -0.20 -1.83 6.68
C ILE A 90 -1.15 -1.17 7.68
N ALA A 91 -2.40 -1.61 7.71
CA ALA A 91 -3.37 -1.05 8.65
C ALA A 91 -2.93 -1.30 10.10
N ASP A 92 -2.40 -2.48 10.36
CA ASP A 92 -1.93 -2.80 11.70
C ASP A 92 -0.74 -1.93 12.10
N ILE A 93 0.18 -1.68 11.18
CA ILE A 93 1.32 -0.82 11.44
C ILE A 93 0.85 0.60 11.77
N ILE A 94 -0.11 1.11 11.00
CA ILE A 94 -0.66 2.45 11.23
C ILE A 94 -1.30 2.52 12.61
N ASN A 95 -2.08 1.52 12.96
CA ASN A 95 -2.72 1.49 14.26
C ASN A 95 -1.72 1.35 15.39
N ASP A 96 -0.66 0.60 15.20
CA ASP A 96 0.35 0.40 16.23
C ASP A 96 1.09 1.71 16.56
N HIS A 97 1.15 2.62 15.59
CA HIS A 97 1.78 3.91 15.81
C HIS A 97 0.78 4.91 16.41
N GLY A 98 -0.46 4.52 16.58
CA GLY A 98 -1.47 5.43 17.10
C GLY A 98 -2.06 6.34 16.05
N ALA A 99 -1.79 6.07 14.78
CA ALA A 99 -2.33 6.85 13.68
C ALA A 99 -3.61 6.22 13.17
N GLU A 100 -4.25 6.86 12.22
CA GLU A 100 -5.46 6.32 11.60
C GLU A 100 -5.43 6.59 10.12
N ILE A 101 -5.98 5.67 9.35
CA ILE A 101 -6.16 5.86 7.93
C ILE A 101 -7.25 6.91 7.76
N ALA A 102 -6.98 7.90 6.92
CA ALA A 102 -7.94 8.96 6.65
C ALA A 102 -8.64 8.72 5.33
N PHE A 103 -9.90 9.09 5.28
CA PHE A 103 -10.67 8.97 4.05
C PHE A 103 -10.97 10.34 3.50
N PRO A 104 -11.06 10.47 2.17
CA PRO A 104 -11.37 11.77 1.58
C PRO A 104 -12.70 12.27 2.09
N THR A 105 -12.76 13.56 2.44
CA THR A 105 -13.97 14.09 2.96
C THR A 105 -15.10 13.99 2.00
N SER A 106 -14.84 14.09 0.73
CA SER A 106 -15.91 14.06 -0.24
C SER A 106 -16.65 12.75 -0.24
N THR A 107 -16.06 11.70 0.29
CA THR A 107 -16.71 10.45 0.29
C THR A 107 -17.73 10.36 1.35
N ILE A 108 -17.57 11.10 2.38
CA ILE A 108 -18.44 11.02 3.46
C ILE A 108 -19.82 11.43 3.23
N HIS A 109 -20.02 12.53 2.60
CA HIS A 109 -21.35 13.02 2.55
C HIS A 109 -22.20 12.26 1.59
N ILE A 110 -21.64 11.38 0.90
CA ILE A 110 -22.40 10.69 0.02
C ILE A 110 -23.36 9.85 0.68
N GLU A 111 -23.11 9.52 1.65
CA GLU A 111 -23.86 8.74 2.25
C GLU A 111 -24.97 9.08 2.74
N PRO A 112 -25.00 9.68 3.15
CA PRO A 112 -26.09 9.89 3.82
C PRO A 112 -27.25 9.86 3.02
N GLU A 113 -27.20 9.88 2.72
CA GLU A 113 -28.13 9.97 2.38
C GLU A 113 -28.89 9.46 2.36
N ALA A 114 -28.67 9.52 2.52
CA ALA A 114 -29.43 9.26 2.53
C ALA A 114 -29.67 9.24 2.66
#